data_3fe9c47695ff2b647259b63924cf1f83
#
_entry.id   3fe9c47695ff2b647259b63924cf1f83
#
_cell.length_a   1.000
_cell.length_b   1.000
_cell.length_c   1.000
_cell.angle_alpha   90.00
_cell.angle_beta   90.00
_cell.angle_gamma   90.00
#
_symmetry.space_group_name_H-M   'P 1'
#
loop_
_entity.id
_entity.type
_entity.pdbx_description
1 polymer ?
#
loop_
_entity_poly.entity_id
_entity_poly.type
_entity_poly.pdbx_seq_one_letter_code
_entity_poly.pdbx_strand_id
1 'polypeptide(L)'
;MSLLNIWQTLRDQRGETITVLLALTALGVISHLVPHSAGISTVGAIGMMAAALLPRHLLPIPVLLTVVSFDLINGTYQIAAMAFVYVAHLAAAWSLTPVLSPAKKKISVPIFGCAAVLSAVIFYIVSNATPIALGFYPNTLEGWMTCYMAGLPFLLKGILANIIFGSIGFSGIWLARKAANGDFARLRSS
;
A
#
# COMPACT_ATOMS: atom_id res chain seq x y z
N MET A 1 1.22 25.88 28.24
CA MET A 1 1.30 25.73 26.80
C MET A 1 0.39 26.79 26.19
N SER A 2 0.90 27.73 25.38
CA SER A 2 0.09 28.83 24.84
C SER A 2 -0.81 28.30 23.69
N LEU A 3 -1.98 28.93 23.50
CA LEU A 3 -2.89 28.61 22.39
C LEU A 3 -2.17 28.70 21.02
N LEU A 4 -1.23 29.62 20.87
CA LEU A 4 -0.40 29.79 19.67
C LEU A 4 0.44 28.52 19.39
N ASN A 5 1.03 27.90 20.40
CA ASN A 5 1.83 26.69 20.25
C ASN A 5 0.96 25.50 19.83
N ILE A 6 -0.28 25.42 20.35
CA ILE A 6 -1.25 24.38 19.94
C ILE A 6 -1.64 24.55 18.46
N TRP A 7 -1.93 25.78 18.03
CA TRP A 7 -2.27 26.06 16.63
C TRP A 7 -1.11 25.79 15.65
N GLN A 8 0.12 26.12 16.03
CA GLN A 8 1.29 25.79 15.23
C GLN A 8 1.49 24.29 15.10
N THR A 9 1.42 23.55 16.21
CA THR A 9 1.55 22.08 16.20
C THR A 9 0.47 21.42 15.34
N LEU A 10 -0.79 21.86 15.42
CA LEU A 10 -1.89 21.32 14.60
C LEU A 10 -1.71 21.65 13.10
N ARG A 11 -1.19 22.83 12.79
CA ARG A 11 -0.89 23.23 11.40
C ARG A 11 0.26 22.42 10.80
N ASP A 12 1.31 22.17 11.60
CA ASP A 12 2.47 21.40 11.17
C ASP A 12 2.09 19.91 10.95
N GLN A 13 1.27 19.33 11.83
CA GLN A 13 0.76 17.96 11.66
C GLN A 13 -0.13 17.83 10.42
N ARG A 14 -0.96 18.82 10.11
CA ARG A 14 -1.77 18.83 8.87
C ARG A 14 -0.88 18.94 7.63
N GLY A 15 0.13 19.81 7.67
CA GLY A 15 1.09 19.96 6.57
C GLY A 15 1.85 18.66 6.30
N GLU A 16 2.33 17.98 7.34
CA GLU A 16 3.00 16.69 7.21
C GLU A 16 2.07 15.62 6.61
N THR A 17 0.83 15.53 7.09
CA THR A 17 -0.16 14.58 6.59
C THR A 17 -0.47 14.80 5.10
N ILE A 18 -0.66 16.04 4.67
CA ILE A 18 -0.91 16.39 3.26
C ILE A 18 0.31 16.04 2.40
N THR A 19 1.51 16.36 2.87
CA THR A 19 2.75 16.04 2.16
C THR A 19 2.91 14.54 1.96
N VAL A 20 2.67 13.73 3.01
CA VAL A 20 2.71 12.27 2.93
C VAL A 20 1.65 11.74 1.97
N LEU A 21 0.43 12.26 2.03
CA LEU A 21 -0.67 11.87 1.13
C LEU A 21 -0.31 12.11 -0.33
N LEU A 22 0.18 13.31 -0.66
CA LEU A 22 0.58 13.68 -2.01
C LEU A 22 1.78 12.86 -2.49
N ALA A 23 2.78 12.66 -1.63
CA ALA A 23 3.97 11.87 -1.95
C ALA A 23 3.63 10.41 -2.24
N LEU A 24 2.79 9.76 -1.42
CA LEU A 24 2.35 8.39 -1.65
C LEU A 24 1.52 8.25 -2.93
N THR A 25 0.62 9.20 -3.19
CA THR A 25 -0.17 9.21 -4.42
C THR A 25 0.73 9.39 -5.64
N ALA A 26 1.63 10.36 -5.62
CA ALA A 26 2.57 10.60 -6.73
C ALA A 26 3.47 9.38 -6.97
N LEU A 27 4.02 8.78 -5.91
CA LEU A 27 4.86 7.59 -5.99
C LEU A 27 4.09 6.42 -6.60
N GLY A 28 2.85 6.20 -6.16
CA GLY A 28 1.98 5.15 -6.70
C GLY A 28 1.69 5.35 -8.18
N VAL A 29 1.30 6.55 -8.60
CA VAL A 29 1.00 6.87 -10.00
C VAL A 29 2.25 6.76 -10.88
N ILE A 30 3.37 7.35 -10.46
CA ILE A 30 4.63 7.33 -11.23
C ILE A 30 5.16 5.91 -11.39
N SER A 31 4.97 5.03 -10.38
CA SER A 31 5.43 3.64 -10.46
C SER A 31 4.83 2.87 -11.64
N HIS A 32 3.66 3.27 -12.14
CA HIS A 32 3.01 2.62 -13.29
C HIS A 32 3.61 3.04 -14.63
N LEU A 33 4.41 4.09 -14.67
CA LEU A 33 5.15 4.48 -15.87
C LEU A 33 6.37 3.56 -16.12
N VAL A 34 6.77 2.79 -15.11
CA VAL A 34 7.85 1.81 -15.24
C VAL A 34 7.24 0.46 -15.63
N PRO A 35 7.59 -0.10 -16.80
CA PRO A 35 7.08 -1.42 -17.21
C PRO A 35 7.48 -2.50 -16.21
N HIS A 36 6.52 -3.29 -15.77
CA HIS A 36 6.74 -4.44 -14.89
C HIS A 36 5.85 -5.61 -15.28
N SER A 37 6.28 -6.82 -14.93
CA SER A 37 5.56 -8.04 -15.31
C SER A 37 4.22 -8.15 -14.58
N ALA A 38 3.26 -8.81 -15.22
CA ALA A 38 1.95 -9.10 -14.63
C ALA A 38 2.07 -9.74 -13.23
N GLY A 39 1.30 -9.24 -12.28
CA GLY A 39 1.31 -9.68 -10.89
C GLY A 39 2.35 -9.00 -9.99
N ILE A 40 3.20 -8.11 -10.54
CA ILE A 40 4.05 -7.21 -9.74
C ILE A 40 3.36 -5.85 -9.73
N SER A 41 3.02 -5.35 -8.55
CA SER A 41 2.34 -4.07 -8.38
C SER A 41 2.85 -3.36 -7.12
N THR A 42 2.91 -2.05 -7.18
CA THR A 42 3.28 -1.18 -6.04
C THR A 42 2.11 -0.89 -5.12
N VAL A 43 0.87 -1.17 -5.52
CA VAL A 43 -0.35 -0.81 -4.78
C VAL A 43 -0.34 -1.37 -3.36
N GLY A 44 0.12 -2.63 -3.18
CA GLY A 44 0.24 -3.23 -1.86
C GLY A 44 1.24 -2.49 -0.97
N ALA A 45 2.40 -2.12 -1.50
CA ALA A 45 3.40 -1.34 -0.77
C ALA A 45 2.90 0.09 -0.44
N ILE A 46 2.17 0.74 -1.35
CA ILE A 46 1.50 2.03 -1.08
C ILE A 46 0.48 1.86 0.05
N GLY A 47 -0.31 0.78 0.05
CA GLY A 47 -1.24 0.45 1.12
C GLY A 47 -0.55 0.25 2.48
N MET A 48 0.60 -0.42 2.51
CA MET A 48 1.41 -0.60 3.72
C MET A 48 1.92 0.75 4.26
N MET A 49 2.46 1.60 3.38
CA MET A 49 2.95 2.93 3.75
C MET A 49 1.80 3.84 4.19
N ALA A 50 0.67 3.80 3.51
CA ALA A 50 -0.53 4.56 3.90
C ALA A 50 -1.04 4.13 5.28
N ALA A 51 -1.09 2.81 5.58
CA ALA A 51 -1.47 2.30 6.90
C ALA A 51 -0.51 2.73 8.00
N ALA A 52 0.79 2.86 7.70
CA ALA A 52 1.82 3.26 8.65
C ALA A 52 1.90 4.77 8.90
N LEU A 53 1.52 5.59 7.92
CA LEU A 53 1.84 7.03 7.92
C LEU A 53 0.61 7.94 7.95
N LEU A 54 -0.55 7.45 7.48
CA LEU A 54 -1.76 8.25 7.35
C LEU A 54 -2.80 7.89 8.40
N PRO A 55 -3.63 8.86 8.81
CA PRO A 55 -4.86 8.57 9.52
C PRO A 55 -5.75 7.61 8.71
N ARG A 56 -6.44 6.70 9.41
CA ARG A 56 -7.21 5.62 8.78
C ARG A 56 -8.22 6.09 7.72
N HIS A 57 -8.82 7.26 7.90
CA HIS A 57 -9.80 7.83 6.96
C HIS A 57 -9.17 8.37 5.67
N LEU A 58 -7.87 8.67 5.65
CA LEU A 58 -7.14 9.14 4.46
C LEU A 58 -6.46 8.01 3.69
N LEU A 59 -6.31 6.82 4.31
CA LEU A 59 -5.67 5.65 3.70
C LEU A 59 -6.26 5.26 2.34
N PRO A 60 -7.59 5.31 2.09
CA PRO A 60 -8.16 4.94 0.80
C PRO A 60 -7.65 5.79 -0.36
N ILE A 61 -7.31 7.06 -0.12
CA ILE A 61 -7.01 8.03 -1.18
C ILE A 61 -5.79 7.58 -2.02
N PRO A 62 -4.57 7.40 -1.46
CA PRO A 62 -3.42 7.00 -2.27
C PRO A 62 -3.58 5.60 -2.85
N VAL A 63 -4.26 4.68 -2.15
CA VAL A 63 -4.50 3.32 -2.65
C VAL A 63 -5.41 3.35 -3.87
N LEU A 64 -6.56 4.03 -3.80
CA LEU A 64 -7.49 4.12 -4.92
C LEU A 64 -6.92 4.91 -6.09
N LEU A 65 -6.27 6.03 -5.84
CA LEU A 65 -5.67 6.82 -6.92
C LEU A 65 -4.56 6.04 -7.64
N THR A 66 -3.80 5.21 -6.92
CA THR A 66 -2.80 4.34 -7.53
C THR A 66 -3.44 3.28 -8.43
N VAL A 67 -4.44 2.54 -7.94
CA VAL A 67 -5.06 1.47 -8.74
C VAL A 67 -5.88 2.01 -9.90
N VAL A 68 -6.60 3.12 -9.71
CA VAL A 68 -7.34 3.80 -10.78
C VAL A 68 -6.39 4.30 -11.88
N SER A 69 -5.28 4.92 -11.50
CA SER A 69 -4.28 5.38 -12.49
C SER A 69 -3.68 4.21 -13.28
N PHE A 70 -3.48 3.05 -12.64
CA PHE A 70 -3.05 1.84 -13.32
C PHE A 70 -4.05 1.43 -14.41
N ASP A 71 -5.33 1.35 -14.06
CA ASP A 71 -6.37 0.93 -15.00
C ASP A 71 -6.58 1.95 -16.14
N LEU A 72 -6.42 3.25 -15.86
CA LEU A 72 -6.50 4.29 -16.90
C LEU A 72 -5.31 4.26 -17.87
N ILE A 73 -4.12 3.91 -17.39
CA ILE A 73 -2.90 3.85 -18.21
C ILE A 73 -2.85 2.55 -19.02
N ASN A 74 -3.20 1.42 -18.41
CA ASN A 74 -3.05 0.09 -19.01
C ASN A 74 -4.33 -0.42 -19.70
N GLY A 75 -5.43 0.28 -19.57
CA GLY A 75 -6.75 -0.07 -20.09
C GLY A 75 -7.68 -0.60 -19.00
N THR A 76 -8.93 -0.18 -19.11
CA THR A 76 -10.01 -0.64 -18.23
C THR A 76 -10.55 -2.00 -18.68
N TYR A 77 -11.12 -2.74 -17.75
CA TYR A 77 -11.74 -4.04 -17.99
C TYR A 77 -13.17 -4.06 -17.38
N GLN A 78 -13.77 -5.22 -17.23
CA GLN A 78 -15.13 -5.33 -16.70
C GLN A 78 -15.26 -4.61 -15.34
N ILE A 79 -16.19 -3.64 -15.24
CA ILE A 79 -16.37 -2.76 -14.07
C ILE A 79 -16.56 -3.54 -12.77
N ALA A 80 -17.32 -4.64 -12.81
CA ALA A 80 -17.50 -5.49 -11.64
C ALA A 80 -16.17 -6.08 -11.15
N ALA A 81 -15.32 -6.56 -12.06
CA ALA A 81 -14.00 -7.07 -11.70
C ALA A 81 -13.09 -5.96 -11.13
N MET A 82 -13.12 -4.75 -11.72
CA MET A 82 -12.41 -3.58 -11.18
C MET A 82 -12.84 -3.28 -9.74
N ALA A 83 -14.16 -3.27 -9.48
CA ALA A 83 -14.69 -3.01 -8.14
C ALA A 83 -14.18 -4.03 -7.10
N PHE A 84 -14.17 -5.31 -7.45
CA PHE A 84 -13.60 -6.36 -6.57
C PHE A 84 -12.10 -6.16 -6.31
N VAL A 85 -11.33 -5.83 -7.33
CA VAL A 85 -9.89 -5.56 -7.19
C VAL A 85 -9.64 -4.35 -6.30
N TYR A 86 -10.43 -3.27 -6.44
CA TYR A 86 -10.32 -2.07 -5.61
C TYR A 86 -10.67 -2.39 -4.15
N VAL A 87 -11.75 -3.13 -3.92
CA VAL A 87 -12.13 -3.61 -2.58
C VAL A 87 -11.03 -4.49 -1.99
N ALA A 88 -10.42 -5.37 -2.79
CA ALA A 88 -9.32 -6.23 -2.34
C ALA A 88 -8.10 -5.42 -1.87
N HIS A 89 -7.71 -4.38 -2.61
CA HIS A 89 -6.61 -3.50 -2.22
C HIS A 89 -6.93 -2.68 -0.95
N LEU A 90 -8.15 -2.18 -0.84
CA LEU A 90 -8.60 -1.47 0.36
C LEU A 90 -8.66 -2.39 1.58
N ALA A 91 -9.20 -3.59 1.45
CA ALA A 91 -9.27 -4.57 2.51
C ALA A 91 -7.86 -4.95 3.00
N ALA A 92 -6.93 -5.20 2.06
CA ALA A 92 -5.53 -5.46 2.36
C ALA A 92 -4.89 -4.30 3.14
N ALA A 93 -5.04 -3.06 2.67
CA ALA A 93 -4.45 -1.89 3.32
C ALA A 93 -5.09 -1.61 4.71
N TRP A 94 -6.40 -1.72 4.84
CA TRP A 94 -7.09 -1.49 6.12
C TRP A 94 -6.76 -2.54 7.19
N SER A 95 -6.58 -3.79 6.80
CA SER A 95 -6.20 -4.86 7.73
C SER A 95 -4.84 -4.63 8.39
N LEU A 96 -3.99 -3.80 7.78
CA LEU A 96 -2.68 -3.46 8.31
C LEU A 96 -2.71 -2.34 9.37
N THR A 97 -3.80 -1.58 9.49
CA THR A 97 -3.86 -0.44 10.41
C THR A 97 -3.61 -0.81 11.89
N PRO A 98 -4.02 -1.98 12.42
CA PRO A 98 -3.65 -2.36 13.79
C PRO A 98 -2.16 -2.69 13.94
N VAL A 99 -1.52 -3.14 12.85
CA VAL A 99 -0.12 -3.58 12.85
C VAL A 99 0.83 -2.42 12.53
N LEU A 100 0.46 -1.57 11.56
CA LEU A 100 1.27 -0.45 11.03
C LEU A 100 0.63 0.92 11.34
N SER A 101 0.16 1.16 12.54
CA SER A 101 -0.45 2.45 12.90
C SER A 101 0.60 3.58 12.98
N PRO A 102 0.26 4.84 12.58
CA PRO A 102 1.11 6.02 12.81
C PRO A 102 1.47 6.24 14.29
N ALA A 103 0.65 5.73 15.21
CA ALA A 103 0.93 5.76 16.66
C ALA A 103 2.12 4.87 17.05
N LYS A 104 2.51 3.91 16.21
CA LYS A 104 3.67 3.04 16.48
C LYS A 104 4.95 3.74 16.03
N LYS A 105 5.79 4.12 16.99
CA LYS A 105 7.04 4.85 16.76
C LYS A 105 8.09 4.06 15.99
N LYS A 106 8.00 2.72 15.93
CA LYS A 106 9.02 1.86 15.29
C LYS A 106 8.38 0.63 14.66
N ILE A 107 8.67 0.41 13.38
CA ILE A 107 8.31 -0.81 12.66
C ILE A 107 9.56 -1.69 12.64
N SER A 108 9.51 -2.86 13.28
CA SER A 108 10.59 -3.84 13.24
C SER A 108 10.55 -4.64 11.93
N VAL A 109 11.70 -5.23 11.56
CA VAL A 109 11.80 -6.07 10.36
C VAL A 109 10.77 -7.23 10.34
N PRO A 110 10.55 -7.96 11.45
CA PRO A 110 9.51 -8.98 11.49
C PRO A 110 8.10 -8.42 11.26
N ILE A 111 7.76 -7.29 11.87
CA ILE A 111 6.45 -6.64 11.69
C ILE A 111 6.27 -6.23 10.22
N PHE A 112 7.30 -5.68 9.59
CA PHE A 112 7.28 -5.32 8.18
C PHE A 112 7.06 -6.56 7.29
N GLY A 113 7.80 -7.65 7.52
CA GLY A 113 7.66 -8.90 6.78
C GLY A 113 6.26 -9.51 6.92
N CYS A 114 5.73 -9.58 8.16
CA CYS A 114 4.36 -10.03 8.41
C CYS A 114 3.32 -9.15 7.70
N ALA A 115 3.49 -7.83 7.71
CA ALA A 115 2.59 -6.91 7.02
C ALA A 115 2.61 -7.10 5.50
N ALA A 116 3.79 -7.33 4.91
CA ALA A 116 3.94 -7.59 3.48
C ALA A 116 3.22 -8.88 3.05
N VAL A 117 3.37 -9.96 3.83
CA VAL A 117 2.67 -11.23 3.59
C VAL A 117 1.17 -11.07 3.80
N LEU A 118 0.73 -10.48 4.92
CA LEU A 118 -0.68 -10.31 5.25
C LEU A 118 -1.42 -9.49 4.19
N SER A 119 -0.82 -8.39 3.72
CA SER A 119 -1.37 -7.58 2.65
C SER A 119 -1.59 -8.40 1.37
N ALA A 120 -0.58 -9.16 0.94
CA ALA A 120 -0.68 -9.97 -0.26
C ALA A 120 -1.71 -11.11 -0.12
N VAL A 121 -1.76 -11.76 1.04
CA VAL A 121 -2.72 -12.86 1.32
C VAL A 121 -4.15 -12.33 1.29
N ILE A 122 -4.45 -11.20 1.96
CA ILE A 122 -5.80 -10.63 1.96
C ILE A 122 -6.21 -10.20 0.56
N PHE A 123 -5.31 -9.51 -0.17
CA PHE A 123 -5.57 -9.18 -1.55
C PHE A 123 -5.87 -10.42 -2.40
N TYR A 124 -5.05 -11.46 -2.28
CA TYR A 124 -5.22 -12.74 -2.99
C TYR A 124 -6.56 -13.40 -2.69
N ILE A 125 -6.95 -13.49 -1.40
CA ILE A 125 -8.23 -14.10 -1.01
C ILE A 125 -9.40 -13.34 -1.62
N VAL A 126 -9.43 -12.03 -1.52
CA VAL A 126 -10.56 -11.22 -1.98
C VAL A 126 -10.60 -11.14 -3.51
N SER A 127 -9.45 -10.92 -4.16
CA SER A 127 -9.40 -10.78 -5.63
C SER A 127 -9.70 -12.09 -6.37
N ASN A 128 -9.28 -13.24 -5.85
CA ASN A 128 -9.57 -14.53 -6.47
C ASN A 128 -11.01 -15.03 -6.28
N ALA A 129 -11.81 -14.39 -5.41
CA ALA A 129 -13.25 -14.62 -5.39
C ALA A 129 -13.96 -14.01 -6.61
N THR A 130 -13.35 -13.02 -7.26
CA THR A 130 -13.93 -12.30 -8.41
C THR A 130 -14.23 -13.20 -9.61
N PRO A 131 -13.31 -14.04 -10.12
CA PRO A 131 -13.59 -14.92 -11.26
C PRO A 131 -14.74 -15.89 -11.00
N ILE A 132 -14.92 -16.31 -9.75
CA ILE A 132 -16.03 -17.20 -9.35
C ILE A 132 -17.34 -16.40 -9.33
N ALA A 133 -17.34 -15.22 -8.70
CA ALA A 133 -18.51 -14.35 -8.64
C ALA A 133 -19.00 -13.90 -10.03
N LEU A 134 -18.08 -13.78 -10.99
CA LEU A 134 -18.38 -13.42 -12.38
C LEU A 134 -18.66 -14.63 -13.29
N GLY A 135 -18.65 -15.85 -12.75
CA GLY A 135 -18.99 -17.06 -13.51
C GLY A 135 -17.87 -17.60 -14.41
N PHE A 136 -16.61 -17.12 -14.28
CA PHE A 136 -15.47 -17.67 -15.03
C PHE A 136 -15.03 -19.06 -14.50
N TYR A 137 -15.35 -19.37 -13.26
CA TYR A 137 -15.20 -20.68 -12.63
C TYR A 137 -16.53 -21.13 -12.03
N PRO A 138 -16.84 -22.42 -12.05
CA PRO A 138 -18.06 -22.93 -11.44
C PRO A 138 -18.04 -22.69 -9.91
N ASN A 139 -19.22 -22.37 -9.35
CA ASN A 139 -19.37 -22.19 -7.90
C ASN A 139 -19.47 -23.55 -7.17
N THR A 140 -18.45 -24.38 -7.34
CA THR A 140 -18.26 -25.69 -6.72
C THR A 140 -16.93 -25.72 -5.99
N LEU A 141 -16.74 -26.67 -5.08
CA LEU A 141 -15.46 -26.82 -4.36
C LEU A 141 -14.29 -26.96 -5.34
N GLU A 142 -14.45 -27.73 -6.41
CA GLU A 142 -13.43 -27.93 -7.45
C GLU A 142 -13.12 -26.60 -8.17
N GLY A 143 -14.16 -25.83 -8.54
CA GLY A 143 -13.99 -24.52 -9.18
C GLY A 143 -13.25 -23.52 -8.29
N TRP A 144 -13.58 -23.49 -6.99
CA TRP A 144 -12.87 -22.66 -6.01
C TRP A 144 -11.40 -23.08 -5.90
N MET A 145 -11.14 -24.38 -5.71
CA MET A 145 -9.75 -24.88 -5.63
C MET A 145 -8.96 -24.55 -6.89
N THR A 146 -9.53 -24.76 -8.09
CA THR A 146 -8.86 -24.49 -9.36
C THR A 146 -8.53 -22.99 -9.50
N CYS A 147 -9.47 -22.10 -9.17
CA CYS A 147 -9.29 -20.65 -9.25
C CYS A 147 -8.18 -20.19 -8.29
N TYR A 148 -8.23 -20.62 -7.03
CA TYR A 148 -7.22 -20.21 -6.05
C TYR A 148 -5.84 -20.81 -6.35
N MET A 149 -5.77 -22.07 -6.81
CA MET A 149 -4.49 -22.67 -7.23
C MET A 149 -3.88 -21.91 -8.41
N ALA A 150 -4.67 -21.51 -9.40
CA ALA A 150 -4.21 -20.68 -10.52
C ALA A 150 -3.70 -19.30 -10.06
N GLY A 151 -4.22 -18.78 -8.97
CA GLY A 151 -3.81 -17.50 -8.38
C GLY A 151 -2.50 -17.54 -7.57
N LEU A 152 -2.01 -18.72 -7.13
CA LEU A 152 -0.82 -18.82 -6.26
C LEU A 152 0.44 -18.14 -6.81
N PRO A 153 0.78 -18.23 -8.11
CA PRO A 153 1.93 -17.52 -8.65
C PRO A 153 1.85 -16.00 -8.47
N PHE A 154 0.63 -15.43 -8.53
CA PHE A 154 0.40 -14.01 -8.32
C PHE A 154 0.52 -13.63 -6.85
N LEU A 155 0.11 -14.50 -5.92
CA LEU A 155 0.34 -14.30 -4.48
C LEU A 155 1.84 -14.17 -4.19
N LEU A 156 2.67 -15.08 -4.71
CA LEU A 156 4.12 -15.04 -4.49
C LEU A 156 4.74 -13.75 -5.05
N LYS A 157 4.35 -13.37 -6.26
CA LYS A 157 4.79 -12.10 -6.86
C LYS A 157 4.33 -10.89 -6.04
N GLY A 158 3.11 -10.90 -5.51
CA GLY A 158 2.58 -9.85 -4.66
C GLY A 158 3.36 -9.72 -3.33
N ILE A 159 3.72 -10.83 -2.69
CA ILE A 159 4.56 -10.82 -1.49
C ILE A 159 5.93 -10.20 -1.81
N LEU A 160 6.59 -10.65 -2.88
CA LEU A 160 7.88 -10.11 -3.30
C LEU A 160 7.80 -8.61 -3.63
N ALA A 161 6.76 -8.19 -4.37
CA ALA A 161 6.53 -6.79 -4.68
C ALA A 161 6.36 -5.95 -3.41
N ASN A 162 5.55 -6.40 -2.45
CA ASN A 162 5.36 -5.72 -1.17
C ASN A 162 6.67 -5.58 -0.38
N ILE A 163 7.51 -6.63 -0.37
CA ILE A 163 8.81 -6.60 0.30
C ILE A 163 9.75 -5.61 -0.41
N ILE A 164 9.90 -5.70 -1.71
CA ILE A 164 10.84 -4.87 -2.48
C ILE A 164 10.41 -3.39 -2.44
N PHE A 165 9.20 -3.09 -2.92
CA PHE A 165 8.74 -1.70 -2.99
C PHE A 165 8.46 -1.10 -1.62
N GLY A 166 8.00 -1.90 -0.66
CA GLY A 166 7.86 -1.47 0.72
C GLY A 166 9.21 -1.14 1.35
N SER A 167 10.24 -1.97 1.16
CA SER A 167 11.59 -1.69 1.66
C SER A 167 12.16 -0.39 1.08
N ILE A 168 12.01 -0.19 -0.24
CA ILE A 168 12.44 1.05 -0.91
C ILE A 168 11.69 2.25 -0.33
N GLY A 169 10.36 2.17 -0.22
CA GLY A 169 9.52 3.26 0.26
C GLY A 169 9.82 3.63 1.72
N PHE A 170 9.84 2.66 2.64
CA PHE A 170 10.14 2.91 4.05
C PHE A 170 11.58 3.41 4.26
N SER A 171 12.55 2.90 3.49
CA SER A 171 13.93 3.39 3.53
C SER A 171 14.03 4.84 3.04
N GLY A 172 13.33 5.18 1.96
CA GLY A 172 13.26 6.55 1.43
C GLY A 172 12.66 7.53 2.45
N ILE A 173 11.56 7.15 3.11
CA ILE A 173 10.94 7.95 4.18
C ILE A 173 11.89 8.13 5.36
N TRP A 174 12.57 7.07 5.78
CA TRP A 174 13.54 7.14 6.86
C TRP A 174 14.72 8.08 6.52
N LEU A 175 15.25 8.00 5.29
CA LEU A 175 16.31 8.89 4.82
C LEU A 175 15.84 10.34 4.76
N ALA A 176 14.64 10.60 4.24
CA ALA A 176 14.06 11.94 4.17
C ALA A 176 13.90 12.56 5.57
N ARG A 177 13.42 11.78 6.55
CA ARG A 177 13.33 12.24 7.96
C ARG A 177 14.69 12.54 8.56
N LYS A 178 15.70 11.71 8.32
CA LYS A 178 17.07 11.98 8.78
C LYS A 178 17.66 13.26 8.18
N ALA A 179 17.42 13.48 6.88
CA ALA A 179 17.86 14.69 6.20
C ALA A 179 17.19 15.94 6.81
N ALA A 180 15.88 15.88 7.03
CA ALA A 180 15.11 16.98 7.62
C ALA A 180 15.56 17.32 9.06
N ASN A 181 15.97 16.32 9.85
CA ASN A 181 16.47 16.51 11.22
C ASN A 181 17.94 16.98 11.29
N GLY A 182 18.63 17.15 10.18
CA GLY A 182 20.02 17.59 10.14
C GLY A 182 21.04 16.54 10.62
N ASP A 183 20.62 15.26 10.79
CA ASP A 183 21.49 14.21 11.31
C ASP A 183 22.68 13.92 10.39
N PHE A 184 22.58 14.18 9.09
CA PHE A 184 23.67 14.06 8.15
C PHE A 184 24.74 15.16 8.28
N ALA A 185 24.36 16.36 8.74
CA ALA A 185 25.32 17.44 8.99
C ALA A 185 26.24 17.10 10.20
N ARG A 186 25.71 16.41 11.20
CA ARG A 186 26.47 15.99 12.40
C ARG A 186 27.50 14.89 12.10
N LEU A 187 27.23 14.01 11.12
CA LEU A 187 28.18 12.96 10.71
C LEU A 187 29.37 13.47 9.89
N ARG A 188 29.25 14.71 9.31
CA ARG A 188 30.34 15.36 8.56
C ARG A 188 31.27 16.18 9.46
N SER A 189 30.87 16.47 10.68
CA SER A 189 31.63 17.30 11.62
C SER A 189 32.36 16.49 12.72
N SER A 190 32.24 15.16 12.69
CA SER A 190 32.96 14.20 13.51
C SER A 190 34.06 13.50 12.71
#